data_8d1c11ef90107cc10654f687339b474f
#
_entry.id   8d1c11ef90107cc10654f687339b474f
#
_cell.length_a   1.000
_cell.length_b   1.000
_cell.length_c   1.000
_cell.angle_alpha   90.00
_cell.angle_beta   90.00
_cell.angle_gamma   90.00
#
_symmetry.space_group_name_H-M   'P 1'
#
loop_
_entity.id
_entity.type
_entity.pdbx_description
1 polymer ?
#
loop_
_entity_poly.entity_id
_entity_poly.type
_entity_poly.pdbx_seq_one_letter_code
_entity_poly.pdbx_strand_id
1 'polypeptide(L)'
;MENIKILVLDVDGTLTDGKIYVDDKDNSFKAFNVKDGFALVNWLKLGGEVAILTGKKSNIVERRAEELGIKYVIQGSKNKTQDLKNLLDRLNITFENTAYMGDDLNDLGVMKNVGLTACP
;
A
#
# COMPACT_ATOMS: atom_id res chain seq x y z
N MET A 1 1.04 3.94 18.49
CA MET A 1 1.49 4.76 17.34
C MET A 1 3.00 5.01 17.35
N GLU A 2 3.59 5.15 18.52
CA GLU A 2 5.03 5.46 18.65
C GLU A 2 5.94 4.42 18.01
N ASN A 3 5.48 3.18 17.91
CA ASN A 3 6.29 2.07 17.41
C ASN A 3 6.02 1.71 15.94
N ILE A 4 5.21 2.47 15.24
CA ILE A 4 4.95 2.19 13.83
C ILE A 4 6.16 2.62 12.99
N LYS A 5 6.70 1.68 12.24
CA LYS A 5 7.88 1.88 11.39
C LYS A 5 7.57 1.82 9.91
N ILE A 6 6.50 1.13 9.53
CA ILE A 6 6.11 0.97 8.14
C ILE A 6 4.60 1.13 7.97
N LEU A 7 4.22 1.84 6.92
CA LEU A 7 2.83 1.94 6.46
C LEU A 7 2.69 1.02 5.25
N VAL A 8 1.73 0.10 5.31
CA VAL A 8 1.43 -0.82 4.23
C VAL A 8 0.04 -0.49 3.69
N LEU A 9 -0.05 -0.26 2.40
CA LEU A 9 -1.23 0.30 1.77
C LEU A 9 -1.72 -0.61 0.64
N ASP A 10 -3.02 -0.89 0.62
CA ASP A 10 -3.68 -1.38 -0.58
C ASP A 10 -3.84 -0.23 -1.58
N VAL A 11 -4.22 -0.51 -2.79
CA VAL A 11 -4.31 0.50 -3.85
C VAL A 11 -5.74 0.92 -4.13
N ASP A 12 -6.55 0.01 -4.67
CA ASP A 12 -7.89 0.36 -5.13
C ASP A 12 -8.82 0.66 -3.97
N GLY A 13 -9.41 1.86 -3.98
CA GLY A 13 -10.25 2.33 -2.88
C GLY A 13 -9.50 2.86 -1.68
N THR A 14 -8.18 2.71 -1.62
CA THR A 14 -7.32 3.20 -0.53
C THR A 14 -6.44 4.36 -1.01
N LEU A 15 -5.54 4.10 -1.96
CA LEU A 15 -4.74 5.14 -2.61
C LEU A 15 -5.45 5.77 -3.81
N THR A 16 -6.43 5.09 -4.38
CA THR A 16 -7.24 5.59 -5.48
C THR A 16 -8.66 5.85 -4.99
N ASP A 17 -9.48 6.42 -5.88
CA ASP A 17 -10.92 6.63 -5.63
C ASP A 17 -11.77 5.36 -5.79
N GLY A 18 -11.14 4.22 -6.05
CA GLY A 18 -11.81 2.94 -6.26
C GLY A 18 -12.44 2.76 -7.63
N LYS A 19 -12.33 3.76 -8.49
CA LYS A 19 -12.90 3.72 -9.84
C LYS A 19 -11.86 3.35 -10.87
N ILE A 20 -12.31 2.73 -11.94
CA ILE A 20 -11.47 2.42 -13.10
C ILE A 20 -11.97 3.22 -14.28
N TYR A 21 -11.11 4.00 -14.87
CA TYR A 21 -11.41 4.82 -16.04
C TYR A 21 -10.82 4.14 -17.27
N VAL A 22 -11.63 3.90 -18.30
CA VAL A 22 -11.20 3.18 -19.51
C VAL A 22 -11.58 4.03 -20.72
N ASP A 23 -10.66 4.20 -21.68
CA ASP A 23 -10.94 4.90 -22.93
C ASP A 23 -11.32 3.90 -24.03
N ASP A 24 -11.65 4.43 -25.23
CA ASP A 24 -12.06 3.62 -26.38
C ASP A 24 -10.93 2.74 -26.94
N LYS A 25 -9.71 2.94 -26.51
CA LYS A 25 -8.51 2.18 -26.95
C LYS A 25 -8.04 1.17 -25.90
N ASP A 26 -8.92 0.83 -24.96
CA ASP A 26 -8.62 -0.08 -23.86
C ASP A 26 -7.51 0.40 -22.90
N ASN A 27 -7.19 1.69 -22.93
CA ASN A 27 -6.32 2.25 -21.89
C ASN A 27 -7.11 2.43 -20.60
N SER A 28 -6.49 2.12 -19.48
CA SER A 28 -7.10 2.32 -18.17
C SER A 28 -6.37 3.40 -17.38
N PHE A 29 -7.12 4.09 -16.53
CA PHE A 29 -6.60 5.17 -15.68
C PHE A 29 -7.07 4.97 -14.25
N LYS A 30 -6.25 5.44 -13.31
CA LYS A 30 -6.60 5.47 -11.88
C LYS A 30 -6.39 6.89 -11.37
N ALA A 31 -7.26 7.32 -10.45
CA ALA A 31 -7.15 8.63 -9.82
C ALA A 31 -6.54 8.48 -8.43
N PHE A 32 -5.43 9.18 -8.18
CA PHE A 32 -4.75 9.22 -6.89
C PHE A 32 -4.99 10.57 -6.22
N ASN A 33 -5.08 10.55 -4.89
CA ASN A 33 -5.27 11.76 -4.11
C ASN A 33 -3.92 12.44 -3.86
N VAL A 34 -3.83 13.72 -4.22
CA VAL A 34 -2.58 14.50 -4.03
C VAL A 34 -2.22 14.64 -2.56
N LYS A 35 -3.21 14.78 -1.68
CA LYS A 35 -2.99 14.91 -0.23
C LYS A 35 -2.39 13.63 0.35
N ASP A 36 -2.86 12.47 -0.10
CA ASP A 36 -2.30 11.20 0.32
C ASP A 36 -0.83 11.09 -0.09
N GLY A 37 -0.52 11.48 -1.33
CA GLY A 37 0.86 11.48 -1.81
C GLY A 37 1.76 12.37 -0.97
N PHE A 38 1.29 13.56 -0.64
CA PHE A 38 2.04 14.50 0.20
C PHE A 38 2.32 13.93 1.59
N ALA A 39 1.30 13.32 2.21
CA ALA A 39 1.45 12.69 3.53
C ALA A 39 2.47 11.55 3.51
N LEU A 40 2.45 10.72 2.47
CA LEU A 40 3.40 9.61 2.33
C LEU A 40 4.83 10.12 2.15
N VAL A 41 5.03 11.13 1.34
CA VAL A 41 6.35 11.74 1.16
C VAL A 41 6.88 12.30 2.48
N ASN A 42 6.03 12.96 3.26
CA ASN A 42 6.43 13.48 4.57
C ASN A 42 6.80 12.36 5.54
N TRP A 43 6.03 11.26 5.55
CA TRP A 43 6.33 10.10 6.37
C TRP A 43 7.71 9.52 6.03
N LEU A 44 8.01 9.39 4.73
CA LEU A 44 9.31 8.91 4.28
C LEU A 44 10.45 9.85 4.70
N LYS A 45 10.23 11.16 4.64
CA LYS A 45 11.23 12.14 5.08
C LYS A 45 11.52 12.06 6.57
N LEU A 46 10.55 11.63 7.37
CA LEU A 46 10.71 11.46 8.81
C LEU A 46 11.36 10.12 9.17
N GLY A 47 11.78 9.34 8.19
CA GLY A 47 12.46 8.06 8.41
C GLY A 47 11.53 6.85 8.43
N GLY A 48 10.24 7.03 8.16
CA GLY A 48 9.30 5.92 8.05
C GLY A 48 9.46 5.20 6.73
N GLU A 49 8.95 3.97 6.67
CA GLU A 49 8.91 3.16 5.45
C GLU A 49 7.49 3.07 4.94
N VAL A 50 7.34 2.86 3.63
CA VAL A 50 6.04 2.66 2.98
C VAL A 50 6.15 1.46 2.04
N ALA A 51 5.12 0.61 2.07
CA ALA A 51 4.99 -0.49 1.12
C ALA A 51 3.59 -0.46 0.52
N ILE A 52 3.50 -0.81 -0.75
CA ILE A 52 2.24 -1.05 -1.44
C ILE A 52 2.08 -2.57 -1.56
N LEU A 53 0.91 -3.05 -1.21
CA LEU A 53 0.57 -4.48 -1.25
C LEU A 53 -0.80 -4.65 -1.89
N THR A 54 -0.84 -5.15 -3.12
CA THR A 54 -2.07 -5.25 -3.89
C THR A 54 -2.15 -6.56 -4.65
N GLY A 55 -3.36 -7.06 -4.81
CA GLY A 55 -3.62 -8.29 -5.58
C GLY A 55 -3.59 -8.09 -7.09
N LYS A 56 -3.65 -6.87 -7.56
CA LYS A 56 -3.64 -6.55 -8.99
C LYS A 56 -2.27 -6.07 -9.44
N LYS A 57 -2.02 -6.15 -10.75
CA LYS A 57 -0.81 -5.60 -11.37
C LYS A 57 -1.15 -4.42 -12.26
N SER A 58 -0.37 -3.35 -12.19
CA SER A 58 -0.58 -2.16 -12.99
C SER A 58 0.70 -1.33 -13.07
N ASN A 59 1.07 -0.92 -14.28
CA ASN A 59 2.20 -0.02 -14.49
C ASN A 59 1.92 1.37 -13.89
N ILE A 60 0.64 1.73 -13.76
CA ILE A 60 0.23 3.00 -13.13
C ILE A 60 0.68 3.03 -11.67
N VAL A 61 0.50 1.91 -10.95
CA VAL A 61 0.91 1.79 -9.56
C VAL A 61 2.43 1.88 -9.42
N GLU A 62 3.18 1.19 -10.28
CA GLU A 62 4.65 1.26 -10.30
C GLU A 62 5.12 2.70 -10.49
N ARG A 63 4.55 3.39 -11.46
CA ARG A 63 4.92 4.77 -11.77
C ARG A 63 4.61 5.72 -10.62
N ARG A 64 3.42 5.57 -10.02
CA ARG A 64 3.04 6.42 -8.89
C ARG A 64 3.94 6.18 -7.68
N ALA A 65 4.30 4.92 -7.41
CA ALA A 65 5.22 4.58 -6.34
C ALA A 65 6.58 5.24 -6.54
N GLU A 66 7.11 5.20 -7.77
CA GLU A 66 8.37 5.87 -8.10
C GLU A 66 8.30 7.37 -7.85
N GLU A 67 7.21 8.02 -8.29
CA GLU A 67 7.01 9.46 -8.08
C GLU A 67 7.04 9.83 -6.60
N LEU A 68 6.49 8.98 -5.74
CA LEU A 68 6.40 9.22 -4.31
C LEU A 68 7.64 8.76 -3.53
N GLY A 69 8.55 8.03 -4.18
CA GLY A 69 9.73 7.50 -3.51
C GLY A 69 9.46 6.23 -2.69
N ILE A 70 8.38 5.52 -3.00
CA ILE A 70 8.05 4.26 -2.33
C ILE A 70 8.90 3.15 -2.91
N LYS A 71 9.69 2.48 -2.06
CA LYS A 71 10.62 1.44 -2.48
C LYS A 71 10.01 0.06 -2.60
N TYR A 72 8.99 -0.23 -1.78
CA TYR A 72 8.46 -1.58 -1.65
C TYR A 72 7.08 -1.65 -2.29
N VAL A 73 7.00 -2.35 -3.42
CA VAL A 73 5.77 -2.48 -4.19
C VAL A 73 5.56 -3.95 -4.50
N ILE A 74 4.55 -4.55 -3.90
CA ILE A 74 4.17 -5.94 -4.13
C ILE A 74 2.85 -5.95 -4.86
N GLN A 75 2.87 -6.34 -6.11
CA GLN A 75 1.69 -6.44 -6.95
C GLN A 75 1.38 -7.90 -7.28
N GLY A 76 0.14 -8.18 -7.62
CA GLY A 76 -0.29 -9.53 -7.97
C GLY A 76 -0.24 -10.49 -6.79
N SER A 77 -0.36 -10.00 -5.57
CA SER A 77 -0.32 -10.82 -4.37
C SER A 77 -1.55 -11.71 -4.28
N LYS A 78 -1.33 -13.01 -4.13
CA LYS A 78 -2.39 -13.99 -3.91
C LYS A 78 -2.55 -14.34 -2.44
N ASN A 79 -1.56 -14.03 -1.63
CA ASN A 79 -1.59 -14.21 -0.19
C ASN A 79 -0.89 -13.02 0.45
N LYS A 80 -1.66 -12.00 0.76
CA LYS A 80 -1.13 -10.74 1.30
C LYS A 80 -0.44 -10.93 2.64
N THR A 81 -0.98 -11.79 3.50
CA THR A 81 -0.38 -12.04 4.82
C THR A 81 1.02 -12.62 4.68
N GLN A 82 1.19 -13.62 3.82
CA GLN A 82 2.49 -14.24 3.62
C GLN A 82 3.48 -13.30 2.93
N ASP A 83 3.02 -12.58 1.92
CA ASP A 83 3.86 -11.63 1.20
C ASP A 83 4.32 -10.49 2.12
N LEU A 84 3.43 -10.00 2.97
CA LEU A 84 3.79 -8.99 3.96
C LEU A 84 4.79 -9.55 4.98
N LYS A 85 4.56 -10.74 5.47
CA LYS A 85 5.49 -11.37 6.41
C LYS A 85 6.89 -11.48 5.82
N ASN A 86 6.99 -11.92 4.56
CA ASN A 86 8.27 -12.03 3.88
C ASN A 86 8.98 -10.67 3.76
N LEU A 87 8.24 -9.63 3.45
CA LEU A 87 8.80 -8.28 3.39
C LEU A 87 9.28 -7.80 4.76
N LEU A 88 8.45 -7.95 5.79
CA LEU A 88 8.78 -7.50 7.14
C LEU A 88 10.01 -8.25 7.68
N ASP A 89 10.12 -9.53 7.41
CA ASP A 89 11.29 -10.33 7.82
C ASP A 89 12.57 -9.78 7.16
N ARG A 90 12.52 -9.40 5.90
CA ARG A 90 13.67 -8.80 5.20
C ARG A 90 14.06 -7.46 5.78
N LEU A 91 13.08 -6.68 6.25
CA LEU A 91 13.30 -5.36 6.81
C LEU A 91 13.56 -5.38 8.32
N ASN A 92 13.47 -6.55 8.93
CA ASN A 92 13.60 -6.73 10.38
C ASN A 92 12.58 -5.87 11.15
N ILE A 93 11.34 -5.87 10.65
CA ILE A 93 10.20 -5.16 11.25
C ILE A 93 9.17 -6.22 11.67
N THR A 94 8.51 -6.02 12.80
CA THR A 94 7.46 -6.93 13.27
C THR A 94 6.07 -6.45 12.82
N PHE A 95 5.08 -7.35 12.87
CA PHE A 95 3.71 -6.97 12.60
C PHE A 95 3.22 -5.88 13.56
N GLU A 96 3.66 -5.90 14.80
CA GLU A 96 3.28 -4.88 15.79
C GLU A 96 3.75 -3.47 15.40
N ASN A 97 4.83 -3.37 14.65
CA ASN A 97 5.40 -2.11 14.19
C ASN A 97 4.87 -1.69 12.81
N THR A 98 3.80 -2.33 12.36
CA THR A 98 3.22 -2.14 11.02
C THR A 98 1.83 -1.56 11.13
N ALA A 99 1.54 -0.54 10.34
CA ALA A 99 0.19 -0.03 10.13
C ALA A 99 -0.28 -0.45 8.74
N TYR A 100 -1.53 -0.87 8.63
CA TYR A 100 -2.11 -1.33 7.38
C TYR A 100 -3.41 -0.58 7.08
N MET A 101 -3.58 -0.16 5.83
CA MET A 101 -4.81 0.46 5.35
C MET A 101 -5.32 -0.29 4.12
N GLY A 102 -6.56 -0.76 4.19
CA GLY A 102 -7.23 -1.45 3.11
C GLY A 102 -8.71 -1.64 3.43
N ASP A 103 -9.51 -1.89 2.40
CA ASP A 103 -10.97 -2.03 2.52
C ASP A 103 -11.51 -3.34 1.91
N ASP A 104 -10.65 -4.18 1.38
CA ASP A 104 -11.03 -5.41 0.70
C ASP A 104 -11.07 -6.59 1.68
N LEU A 105 -11.93 -7.58 1.40
CA LEU A 105 -11.97 -8.83 2.17
C LEU A 105 -10.62 -9.56 2.16
N ASN A 106 -9.86 -9.45 1.09
CA ASN A 106 -8.53 -10.04 1.00
C ASN A 106 -7.54 -9.44 2.01
N ASP A 107 -7.86 -8.29 2.60
CA ASP A 107 -7.03 -7.60 3.57
C ASP A 107 -7.27 -8.07 5.00
N LEU A 108 -8.37 -8.77 5.28
CA LEU A 108 -8.74 -9.15 6.64
C LEU A 108 -7.67 -10.00 7.34
N GLY A 109 -7.03 -10.91 6.60
CA GLY A 109 -5.95 -11.73 7.16
C GLY A 109 -4.76 -10.90 7.60
N VAL A 110 -4.40 -9.90 6.80
CA VAL A 110 -3.33 -8.95 7.12
C VAL A 110 -3.71 -8.11 8.33
N MET A 111 -4.92 -7.56 8.32
CA MET A 111 -5.40 -6.63 9.34
C MET A 111 -5.44 -7.24 10.73
N LYS A 112 -5.61 -8.55 10.84
CA LYS A 112 -5.61 -9.25 12.13
C LYS A 112 -4.23 -9.34 12.78
N ASN A 113 -3.16 -9.23 11.98
CA ASN A 113 -1.81 -9.46 12.45
C ASN A 113 -1.02 -8.19 12.71
N VAL A 114 -1.43 -7.07 12.12
CA VAL A 114 -0.68 -5.81 12.25
C VAL A 114 -1.03 -5.03 13.50
N GLY A 115 -0.16 -4.11 13.90
CA GLY A 115 -0.34 -3.32 15.12
C GLY A 115 -1.40 -2.23 15.03
N LEU A 116 -1.64 -1.70 13.82
CA LEU A 116 -2.63 -0.66 13.60
C LEU A 116 -3.30 -0.89 12.24
N THR A 117 -4.63 -0.81 12.21
CA THR A 117 -5.40 -0.94 10.97
C THR A 117 -6.29 0.28 10.76
N ALA A 118 -6.52 0.60 9.49
CA ALA A 118 -7.47 1.64 9.11
C ALA A 118 -8.20 1.24 7.82
N CYS A 119 -9.46 1.65 7.72
CA CYS A 119 -10.24 1.54 6.49
C CYS A 119 -10.47 2.94 5.94
N PRO A 120 -10.31 3.11 4.63
CA PRO A 120 -10.61 4.41 4.02
C PRO A 120 -12.08 4.76 4.09
#